data_db67a8e1bfd18164e859fb1620752543
#
_entry.id   db67a8e1bfd18164e859fb1620752543
#
_cell.length_a   1.000
_cell.length_b   1.000
_cell.length_c   1.000
_cell.angle_alpha   90.00
_cell.angle_beta   90.00
_cell.angle_gamma   90.00
#
_symmetry.space_group_name_H-M   'P 1'
#
loop_
_entity.id
_entity.type
_entity.pdbx_description
1 polymer ?
#
loop_
_entity_poly.entity_id
_entity_poly.type
_entity_poly.pdbx_seq_one_letter_code
_entity_poly.pdbx_strand_id
1 'polypeptide(L)'
;MRGVFKISPEDAADFAALNLKARAIVSAGAFKVRAAVLADKLRAQTAVLAGSILAATLVLAVPAGATETAAKHAAADKICLQKTSYKTKGGATPRYEYEVSQNYDAKARRLERIYKKSSEEGVSVSKSFSKFDESGERDIENVEYDWDANTNKFRETAISKQEIAKDGSKIYFSLQKDGKPYDGEKVVEKREGKTEILQNFTLKKGRWMPTHLTKRIIDENDRNNFVSTYEWSAKAKKWMPYEKSIYHYNGDVYAGSEGYAWRGKWVPLTKHTVFTAADGTRSEINFVWRDGAWGRDEKILRKIEPKYRRFSELRSRWDAAKNEWREYYKNVHEETEEGRPLREQTVLWREESQRWEVVFENEFSYDVRGNVIKNRGASDGKQYEYIYDYDEAGNNISIILREPDENGKWHETQRTQNVFEQGILAHDVLDRGFIGDYIAAGENAIKSSKQYFLKDGEFKLNETREGVYGKCEPQ
;
A
#
# COMPACT_ATOMS: atom_id res chain seq x y z
N MET A 1 5.99 37.09 39.71
CA MET A 1 4.98 37.60 38.74
C MET A 1 4.74 36.52 37.71
N ARG A 2 3.58 35.88 37.78
CA ARG A 2 3.16 34.83 36.84
C ARG A 2 2.28 35.50 35.77
N GLY A 3 2.78 35.65 34.56
CA GLY A 3 2.01 36.08 33.39
C GLY A 3 1.32 34.87 32.77
N VAL A 4 0.01 34.76 32.94
CA VAL A 4 -0.83 33.80 32.23
C VAL A 4 -1.21 34.43 30.90
N PHE A 5 -0.65 33.91 29.79
CA PHE A 5 -1.13 34.26 28.45
C PHE A 5 -2.47 33.52 28.22
N LYS A 6 -3.57 34.28 28.21
CA LYS A 6 -4.89 33.82 27.73
C LYS A 6 -4.92 34.03 26.23
N ILE A 7 -5.01 32.93 25.46
CA ILE A 7 -5.37 32.97 24.04
C ILE A 7 -6.86 33.22 23.96
N SER A 8 -7.29 34.21 23.15
CA SER A 8 -8.70 34.51 23.00
C SER A 8 -9.41 33.45 22.17
N PRO A 9 -10.72 33.23 22.36
CA PRO A 9 -11.50 32.25 21.54
C PRO A 9 -11.51 32.58 20.04
N GLU A 10 -11.27 33.83 19.65
CA GLU A 10 -11.20 34.30 18.25
C GLU A 10 -9.89 33.83 17.57
N ASP A 11 -8.75 33.88 18.27
CA ASP A 11 -7.47 33.41 17.75
C ASP A 11 -7.45 31.88 17.54
N ALA A 12 -8.22 31.12 18.33
CA ALA A 12 -8.37 29.69 18.17
C ALA A 12 -9.25 29.32 16.94
N ALA A 13 -10.24 30.13 16.61
CA ALA A 13 -11.10 29.94 15.45
C ALA A 13 -10.37 30.25 14.13
N ASP A 14 -9.53 31.28 14.10
CA ASP A 14 -8.72 31.62 12.92
C ASP A 14 -7.64 30.58 12.63
N PHE A 15 -7.04 29.97 13.66
CA PHE A 15 -6.09 28.86 13.50
C PHE A 15 -6.75 27.57 12.97
N ALA A 16 -8.00 27.32 13.35
CA ALA A 16 -8.79 26.20 12.83
C ALA A 16 -9.22 26.43 11.38
N ALA A 17 -9.59 27.66 11.02
CA ALA A 17 -9.99 28.04 9.66
C ALA A 17 -8.81 28.04 8.67
N LEU A 18 -7.60 28.43 9.10
CA LEU A 18 -6.38 28.33 8.29
C LEU A 18 -5.98 26.87 8.03
N ASN A 19 -6.12 25.99 9.04
CA ASN A 19 -5.82 24.56 8.89
C ASN A 19 -6.84 23.85 7.98
N LEU A 20 -8.11 24.25 7.98
CA LEU A 20 -9.13 23.70 7.07
C LEU A 20 -8.94 24.19 5.63
N LYS A 21 -8.57 25.47 5.40
CA LYS A 21 -8.24 25.99 4.07
C LYS A 21 -6.96 25.37 3.49
N ALA A 22 -5.93 25.17 4.30
CA ALA A 22 -4.71 24.47 3.88
C ALA A 22 -4.97 23.00 3.52
N ARG A 23 -5.89 22.31 4.21
CA ARG A 23 -6.32 20.95 3.88
C ARG A 23 -7.18 20.87 2.62
N ALA A 24 -7.99 21.88 2.33
CA ALA A 24 -8.87 21.91 1.15
C ALA A 24 -8.11 22.21 -0.15
N ILE A 25 -7.05 23.02 -0.12
CA ILE A 25 -6.24 23.37 -1.30
C ILE A 25 -5.27 22.23 -1.68
N VAL A 26 -4.86 21.39 -0.72
CA VAL A 26 -4.02 20.21 -0.98
C VAL A 26 -4.81 19.03 -1.55
N SER A 27 -6.16 19.02 -1.41
CA SER A 27 -6.98 17.85 -1.75
C SER A 27 -7.50 17.75 -3.18
N ALA A 28 -7.44 18.78 -4.00
CA ALA A 28 -8.07 18.77 -5.33
C ALA A 28 -7.11 18.61 -6.54
N GLY A 29 -5.82 18.91 -6.41
CA GLY A 29 -4.87 18.90 -7.54
C GLY A 29 -3.74 17.87 -7.47
N ALA A 30 -3.42 17.35 -6.28
CA ALA A 30 -2.24 16.51 -6.06
C ALA A 30 -2.55 15.01 -5.86
N PHE A 31 -3.85 14.64 -5.89
CA PHE A 31 -4.27 13.30 -5.44
C PHE A 31 -4.04 12.18 -6.47
N LYS A 32 -3.96 12.47 -7.77
CA LYS A 32 -3.80 11.41 -8.78
C LYS A 32 -2.35 10.95 -9.01
N VAL A 33 -1.37 11.84 -8.94
CA VAL A 33 0.05 11.46 -9.13
C VAL A 33 0.73 11.09 -7.82
N ARG A 34 0.33 11.72 -6.70
CA ARG A 34 0.76 11.27 -5.37
C ARG A 34 0.22 9.89 -5.00
N ALA A 35 -0.90 9.46 -5.56
CA ALA A 35 -1.44 8.13 -5.31
C ALA A 35 -0.58 7.01 -5.92
N ALA A 36 0.02 7.18 -7.08
CA ALA A 36 0.89 6.15 -7.67
C ALA A 36 2.27 6.11 -6.99
N VAL A 37 2.92 7.26 -6.81
CA VAL A 37 4.24 7.33 -6.15
C VAL A 37 4.13 7.18 -4.62
N LEU A 38 3.00 7.58 -4.00
CA LEU A 38 2.71 7.31 -2.60
C LEU A 38 2.17 5.89 -2.39
N ALA A 39 1.49 5.29 -3.36
CA ALA A 39 1.11 3.88 -3.31
C ALA A 39 2.34 2.98 -3.43
N ASP A 40 3.33 3.31 -4.25
CA ASP A 40 4.60 2.57 -4.28
C ASP A 40 5.49 2.87 -3.07
N LYS A 41 5.49 4.10 -2.53
CA LYS A 41 6.13 4.41 -1.24
C LYS A 41 5.35 3.85 -0.03
N LEU A 42 4.03 3.86 -0.04
CA LEU A 42 3.21 3.19 0.97
C LEU A 42 3.23 1.67 0.78
N ARG A 43 3.32 1.13 -0.43
CA ARG A 43 3.63 -0.29 -0.67
C ARG A 43 5.04 -0.65 -0.22
N ALA A 44 6.04 0.19 -0.44
CA ALA A 44 7.38 0.00 0.13
C ALA A 44 7.40 0.20 1.66
N GLN A 45 6.66 1.16 2.21
CA GLN A 45 6.54 1.36 3.67
C GLN A 45 5.55 0.40 4.33
N THR A 46 4.47 -0.01 3.67
CA THR A 46 3.60 -1.11 4.13
C THR A 46 4.25 -2.46 3.85
N ALA A 47 5.06 -2.63 2.82
CA ALA A 47 5.90 -3.81 2.64
C ALA A 47 7.05 -3.85 3.66
N VAL A 48 7.57 -2.72 4.11
CA VAL A 48 8.51 -2.65 5.24
C VAL A 48 7.79 -2.85 6.58
N LEU A 49 6.55 -2.41 6.76
CA LEU A 49 5.72 -2.72 7.94
C LEU A 49 5.10 -4.12 7.85
N ALA A 50 4.61 -4.56 6.71
CA ALA A 50 4.17 -5.93 6.48
C ALA A 50 5.37 -6.89 6.34
N GLY A 51 6.49 -6.46 5.75
CA GLY A 51 7.72 -7.22 5.69
C GLY A 51 8.41 -7.38 7.04
N SER A 52 8.23 -6.46 7.99
CA SER A 52 8.68 -6.63 9.38
C SER A 52 7.80 -7.61 10.14
N ILE A 53 6.56 -7.80 9.75
CA ILE A 53 5.66 -8.81 10.30
C ILE A 53 5.89 -10.17 9.60
N LEU A 54 6.11 -10.20 8.26
CA LEU A 54 6.42 -11.43 7.53
C LEU A 54 7.87 -11.90 7.67
N ALA A 55 8.86 -11.01 7.83
CA ALA A 55 10.27 -11.41 7.99
C ALA A 55 10.58 -12.06 9.34
N ALA A 56 9.72 -11.88 10.35
CA ALA A 56 9.82 -12.61 11.61
C ALA A 56 9.24 -14.02 11.52
N THR A 57 8.44 -14.34 10.50
CA THR A 57 7.79 -15.63 10.31
C THR A 57 8.51 -16.55 9.30
N LEU A 58 9.50 -16.05 8.54
CA LEU A 58 10.13 -16.79 7.43
C LEU A 58 11.55 -17.29 7.72
N VAL A 59 11.93 -17.50 8.98
CA VAL A 59 13.17 -18.23 9.35
C VAL A 59 12.80 -19.54 10.04
N LEU A 60 11.87 -20.33 9.50
CA LEU A 60 11.71 -21.72 9.86
C LEU A 60 11.57 -22.57 8.59
N ALA A 61 12.68 -23.19 8.22
CA ALA A 61 12.79 -24.41 7.42
C ALA A 61 12.05 -24.43 6.06
N VAL A 62 12.69 -23.90 5.03
CA VAL A 62 12.49 -24.41 3.67
C VAL A 62 13.11 -25.83 3.66
N PRO A 63 12.33 -26.90 3.43
CA PRO A 63 12.92 -28.23 3.24
C PRO A 63 13.78 -28.20 1.97
N ALA A 64 15.00 -28.72 2.05
CA ALA A 64 16.00 -28.73 0.99
C ALA A 64 15.61 -29.59 -0.25
N GLY A 65 14.34 -29.76 -0.53
CA GLY A 65 13.80 -30.49 -1.67
C GLY A 65 13.13 -29.69 -2.76
N ALA A 66 12.93 -28.35 -2.55
CA ALA A 66 12.16 -27.53 -3.49
C ALA A 66 13.00 -26.87 -4.61
N THR A 67 14.31 -27.05 -4.61
CA THR A 67 15.21 -26.40 -5.58
C THR A 67 15.41 -27.18 -6.89
N GLU A 68 14.96 -28.42 -7.00
CA GLU A 68 15.17 -29.23 -8.22
C GLU A 68 13.99 -29.22 -9.21
N THR A 69 12.79 -28.81 -8.77
CA THR A 69 11.61 -28.73 -9.64
C THR A 69 11.46 -27.39 -10.38
N ALA A 70 12.10 -26.33 -9.93
CA ALA A 70 12.03 -25.02 -10.57
C ALA A 70 12.85 -24.92 -11.89
N ALA A 71 13.81 -25.83 -12.12
CA ALA A 71 14.68 -25.77 -13.30
C ALA A 71 14.14 -26.53 -14.52
N LYS A 72 13.02 -27.24 -14.44
CA LYS A 72 12.43 -28.02 -15.55
C LYS A 72 11.22 -27.39 -16.24
N HIS A 73 10.76 -26.22 -15.80
CA HIS A 73 9.74 -25.43 -16.53
C HIS A 73 10.35 -24.38 -17.47
N ALA A 74 11.50 -24.67 -18.07
CA ALA A 74 12.04 -23.87 -19.15
C ALA A 74 11.23 -24.13 -20.43
N ALA A 75 10.47 -23.12 -20.85
CA ALA A 75 9.74 -23.01 -22.12
C ALA A 75 8.31 -23.55 -22.20
N ALA A 76 7.53 -23.51 -21.15
CA ALA A 76 6.09 -23.44 -21.34
C ALA A 76 5.75 -22.06 -21.93
N ASP A 77 4.96 -22.02 -23.01
CA ASP A 77 4.46 -20.79 -23.61
C ASP A 77 3.82 -19.91 -22.51
N LYS A 78 4.44 -18.79 -22.22
CA LYS A 78 3.92 -17.87 -21.21
C LYS A 78 2.53 -17.40 -21.59
N ILE A 79 1.60 -17.42 -20.65
CA ILE A 79 0.22 -16.98 -20.84
C ILE A 79 0.06 -15.58 -20.27
N CYS A 80 -0.56 -14.73 -21.06
CA CYS A 80 -0.83 -13.34 -20.71
C CYS A 80 -2.32 -13.08 -20.63
N LEU A 81 -2.72 -12.20 -19.73
CA LEU A 81 -4.05 -11.63 -19.69
C LEU A 81 -4.15 -10.58 -20.81
N GLN A 82 -4.77 -10.93 -21.93
CA GLN A 82 -4.86 -10.06 -23.10
C GLN A 82 -5.95 -9.01 -22.96
N LYS A 83 -7.07 -9.39 -22.33
CA LYS A 83 -8.22 -8.50 -22.19
C LYS A 83 -8.95 -8.75 -20.88
N THR A 84 -9.39 -7.67 -20.24
CA THR A 84 -10.34 -7.68 -19.11
C THR A 84 -11.53 -6.80 -19.43
N SER A 85 -12.73 -7.25 -19.10
CA SER A 85 -13.91 -6.42 -19.11
C SER A 85 -14.57 -6.41 -17.72
N TYR A 86 -15.14 -5.26 -17.38
CA TYR A 86 -15.84 -5.03 -16.14
C TYR A 86 -17.09 -4.21 -16.42
N LYS A 87 -18.24 -4.71 -15.94
CA LYS A 87 -19.53 -4.05 -16.13
C LYS A 87 -20.27 -3.96 -14.82
N THR A 88 -20.78 -2.77 -14.48
CA THR A 88 -21.77 -2.60 -13.43
C THR A 88 -23.16 -2.40 -14.03
N LYS A 89 -24.17 -3.01 -13.43
CA LYS A 89 -25.55 -2.92 -13.95
C LYS A 89 -26.42 -1.84 -13.29
N GLY A 90 -25.84 -1.07 -12.38
CA GLY A 90 -26.54 -0.01 -11.69
C GLY A 90 -27.35 -0.53 -10.50
N GLY A 91 -27.35 0.24 -9.48
CA GLY A 91 -27.93 0.06 -8.17
C GLY A 91 -27.53 1.27 -7.37
N ALA A 92 -26.73 1.09 -6.32
CA ALA A 92 -26.09 2.18 -5.60
C ALA A 92 -24.86 2.75 -6.31
N THR A 93 -24.32 2.04 -7.33
CA THR A 93 -23.16 2.47 -8.13
C THR A 93 -23.61 2.94 -9.52
N PRO A 94 -22.99 4.01 -10.08
CA PRO A 94 -23.24 4.44 -11.45
C PRO A 94 -23.01 3.29 -12.45
N ARG A 95 -23.80 3.25 -13.50
CA ARG A 95 -23.56 2.30 -14.59
C ARG A 95 -22.29 2.67 -15.31
N TYR A 96 -21.33 1.77 -15.35
CA TYR A 96 -20.17 1.90 -16.22
C TYR A 96 -19.69 0.55 -16.74
N GLU A 97 -19.12 0.59 -17.91
CA GLU A 97 -18.40 -0.51 -18.52
C GLU A 97 -16.95 -0.13 -18.68
N TYR A 98 -16.08 -1.03 -18.36
CA TYR A 98 -14.65 -0.83 -18.38
C TYR A 98 -14.00 -1.99 -19.14
N GLU A 99 -13.18 -1.67 -20.12
CA GLU A 99 -12.44 -2.65 -20.91
C GLU A 99 -10.96 -2.29 -20.89
N VAL A 100 -10.12 -3.29 -20.65
CA VAL A 100 -8.67 -3.15 -20.73
C VAL A 100 -8.16 -4.16 -21.73
N SER A 101 -7.45 -3.70 -22.74
CA SER A 101 -6.69 -4.55 -23.67
C SER A 101 -5.20 -4.35 -23.43
N GLN A 102 -4.42 -5.44 -23.55
CA GLN A 102 -3.00 -5.43 -23.27
C GLN A 102 -2.25 -6.17 -24.37
N ASN A 103 -1.14 -5.56 -24.85
CA ASN A 103 -0.24 -6.14 -25.82
C ASN A 103 1.12 -6.38 -25.18
N TYR A 104 1.77 -7.46 -25.58
CA TYR A 104 3.04 -7.92 -25.01
C TYR A 104 4.08 -8.09 -26.11
N ASP A 105 5.36 -8.04 -25.74
CA ASP A 105 6.46 -8.41 -26.62
C ASP A 105 6.79 -9.91 -26.52
N ALA A 106 7.74 -10.35 -27.36
CA ALA A 106 8.20 -11.74 -27.38
C ALA A 106 8.84 -12.24 -26.07
N LYS A 107 9.19 -11.33 -25.15
CA LYS A 107 9.67 -11.65 -23.79
C LYS A 107 8.55 -11.62 -22.74
N ALA A 108 7.29 -11.52 -23.18
CA ALA A 108 6.11 -11.42 -22.36
C ALA A 108 6.08 -10.17 -21.44
N ARG A 109 6.67 -9.07 -21.91
CA ARG A 109 6.61 -7.77 -21.23
C ARG A 109 5.49 -6.95 -21.82
N ARG A 110 4.70 -6.31 -20.97
CA ARG A 110 3.58 -5.49 -21.43
C ARG A 110 4.07 -4.21 -22.11
N LEU A 111 3.85 -4.11 -23.41
CA LEU A 111 4.20 -2.93 -24.21
C LEU A 111 3.13 -1.87 -24.21
N GLU A 112 1.87 -2.27 -24.34
CA GLU A 112 0.75 -1.34 -24.45
C GLU A 112 -0.41 -1.80 -23.59
N ARG A 113 -1.11 -0.84 -23.02
CA ARG A 113 -2.36 -1.05 -22.29
C ARG A 113 -3.37 0.00 -22.71
N ILE A 114 -4.53 -0.43 -23.17
CA ILE A 114 -5.62 0.44 -23.60
C ILE A 114 -6.76 0.30 -22.61
N TYR A 115 -7.20 1.41 -22.05
CA TYR A 115 -8.36 1.52 -21.17
C TYR A 115 -9.51 2.19 -21.92
N LYS A 116 -10.66 1.57 -21.90
CA LYS A 116 -11.89 2.15 -22.38
C LYS A 116 -12.92 2.12 -21.27
N LYS A 117 -13.42 3.27 -20.88
CA LYS A 117 -14.48 3.43 -19.89
C LYS A 117 -15.70 4.04 -20.60
N SER A 118 -16.84 3.39 -20.47
CA SER A 118 -18.13 3.91 -20.92
C SER A 118 -19.02 4.14 -19.69
N SER A 119 -19.58 5.33 -19.56
CA SER A 119 -20.46 5.75 -18.46
C SER A 119 -21.60 6.62 -19.00
N GLU A 120 -22.51 7.04 -18.13
CA GLU A 120 -23.58 7.99 -18.49
C GLU A 120 -23.01 9.36 -18.91
N GLU A 121 -21.80 9.71 -18.46
CA GLU A 121 -21.09 10.93 -18.85
C GLU A 121 -20.40 10.84 -20.22
N GLY A 122 -20.36 9.64 -20.82
CA GLY A 122 -19.73 9.41 -22.11
C GLY A 122 -18.70 8.28 -22.12
N VAL A 123 -17.92 8.25 -23.19
CA VAL A 123 -16.84 7.27 -23.40
C VAL A 123 -15.50 7.98 -23.30
N SER A 124 -14.65 7.49 -22.41
CA SER A 124 -13.24 7.88 -22.32
C SER A 124 -12.35 6.72 -22.74
N VAL A 125 -11.31 7.02 -23.49
CA VAL A 125 -10.29 6.05 -23.87
C VAL A 125 -8.92 6.62 -23.54
N SER A 126 -8.12 5.85 -22.81
CA SER A 126 -6.72 6.19 -22.58
C SER A 126 -5.84 5.00 -22.92
N LYS A 127 -4.58 5.25 -23.23
CA LYS A 127 -3.60 4.20 -23.40
C LYS A 127 -2.28 4.55 -22.73
N SER A 128 -1.55 3.54 -22.31
CA SER A 128 -0.16 3.65 -21.89
C SER A 128 0.73 2.76 -22.73
N PHE A 129 1.93 3.24 -22.99
CA PHE A 129 2.95 2.53 -23.72
C PHE A 129 4.23 2.48 -22.91
N SER A 130 4.78 1.29 -22.69
CA SER A 130 6.00 1.04 -21.93
C SER A 130 7.15 0.63 -22.83
N LYS A 131 8.33 1.16 -22.55
CA LYS A 131 9.59 0.77 -23.18
C LYS A 131 10.54 0.23 -22.13
N PHE A 132 11.18 -0.88 -22.44
CA PHE A 132 12.10 -1.56 -21.53
C PHE A 132 13.56 -1.34 -21.94
N ASP A 133 14.49 -1.49 -20.98
CA ASP A 133 15.92 -1.50 -21.24
C ASP A 133 16.33 -2.75 -22.05
N GLU A 134 17.59 -2.82 -22.46
CA GLU A 134 18.11 -3.93 -23.29
C GLU A 134 18.01 -5.28 -22.57
N SER A 135 18.17 -5.32 -21.23
CA SER A 135 17.98 -6.55 -20.45
C SER A 135 16.51 -6.97 -20.41
N GLY A 136 15.59 -6.00 -20.50
CA GLY A 136 14.18 -6.17 -20.40
C GLY A 136 13.66 -6.35 -18.99
N GLU A 137 14.48 -6.06 -17.99
CA GLU A 137 14.11 -6.18 -16.59
C GLU A 137 13.51 -4.89 -16.02
N ARG A 138 13.78 -3.74 -16.70
CA ARG A 138 13.35 -2.43 -16.21
C ARG A 138 12.56 -1.68 -17.26
N ASP A 139 11.42 -1.13 -16.85
CA ASP A 139 10.69 -0.13 -17.61
C ASP A 139 11.46 1.19 -17.55
N ILE A 140 11.96 1.65 -18.71
CA ILE A 140 12.76 2.88 -18.83
C ILE A 140 11.96 4.06 -19.34
N GLU A 141 10.79 3.84 -19.93
CA GLU A 141 9.91 4.89 -20.40
C GLU A 141 8.46 4.39 -20.38
N ASN A 142 7.56 5.19 -19.83
CA ASN A 142 6.12 4.99 -19.90
C ASN A 142 5.48 6.28 -20.41
N VAL A 143 4.64 6.18 -21.44
CA VAL A 143 3.93 7.32 -22.02
C VAL A 143 2.44 7.06 -21.92
N GLU A 144 1.70 8.02 -21.37
CA GLU A 144 0.25 7.98 -21.26
C GLU A 144 -0.40 8.92 -22.28
N TYR A 145 -1.51 8.48 -22.83
CA TYR A 145 -2.29 9.20 -23.83
C TYR A 145 -3.76 9.14 -23.47
N ASP A 146 -4.47 10.24 -23.67
CA ASP A 146 -5.93 10.30 -23.66
C ASP A 146 -6.46 10.50 -25.08
N TRP A 147 -7.60 9.87 -25.37
CA TRP A 147 -8.31 10.08 -26.60
C TRP A 147 -8.99 11.43 -26.62
N ASP A 148 -8.67 12.24 -27.63
CA ASP A 148 -9.35 13.51 -27.88
C ASP A 148 -10.40 13.30 -29.00
N ALA A 149 -11.65 13.28 -28.61
CA ALA A 149 -12.77 13.08 -29.52
C ALA A 149 -12.94 14.21 -30.56
N ASN A 150 -12.47 15.44 -30.24
CA ASN A 150 -12.58 16.58 -31.16
C ASN A 150 -11.58 16.46 -32.31
N THR A 151 -10.40 15.94 -32.05
CA THR A 151 -9.37 15.77 -33.08
C THR A 151 -9.28 14.36 -33.63
N ASN A 152 -10.02 13.40 -33.05
CA ASN A 152 -9.99 11.98 -33.38
C ASN A 152 -8.56 11.38 -33.30
N LYS A 153 -7.80 11.78 -32.26
CA LYS A 153 -6.40 11.36 -32.07
C LYS A 153 -6.09 11.13 -30.58
N PHE A 154 -5.13 10.27 -30.30
CA PHE A 154 -4.54 10.18 -28.99
C PHE A 154 -3.61 11.38 -28.73
N ARG A 155 -3.85 12.05 -27.61
CA ARG A 155 -3.00 13.15 -27.13
C ARG A 155 -2.18 12.65 -25.95
N GLU A 156 -0.87 12.84 -26.02
CA GLU A 156 0.03 12.53 -24.91
C GLU A 156 -0.29 13.39 -23.70
N THR A 157 -0.52 12.77 -22.55
CA THR A 157 -0.92 13.43 -21.31
C THR A 157 0.16 13.35 -20.23
N ALA A 158 0.93 12.27 -20.23
CA ALA A 158 2.05 12.13 -19.31
C ALA A 158 3.18 11.30 -19.93
N ILE A 159 4.39 11.55 -19.46
CA ILE A 159 5.56 10.74 -19.76
C ILE A 159 6.41 10.58 -18.52
N SER A 160 6.80 9.35 -18.20
CA SER A 160 7.80 9.06 -17.19
C SER A 160 8.98 8.34 -17.82
N LYS A 161 10.19 8.70 -17.38
CA LYS A 161 11.43 8.09 -17.88
C LYS A 161 12.39 7.81 -16.73
N GLN A 162 13.17 6.77 -16.92
CA GLN A 162 14.35 6.46 -16.12
C GLN A 162 15.59 6.45 -17.01
N GLU A 163 16.61 7.18 -16.62
CA GLU A 163 17.89 7.26 -17.33
C GLU A 163 19.04 6.98 -16.38
N ILE A 164 20.12 6.42 -16.89
CA ILE A 164 21.40 6.30 -16.18
C ILE A 164 22.37 7.28 -16.81
N ALA A 165 22.79 8.27 -16.04
CA ALA A 165 23.78 9.24 -16.49
C ALA A 165 25.19 8.61 -16.62
N LYS A 166 26.10 9.31 -17.32
CA LYS A 166 27.47 8.84 -17.51
C LYS A 166 28.28 8.62 -16.21
N ASP A 167 27.91 9.33 -15.16
CA ASP A 167 28.51 9.20 -13.81
C ASP A 167 27.84 8.11 -12.96
N GLY A 168 26.92 7.33 -13.54
CA GLY A 168 26.19 6.28 -12.86
C GLY A 168 24.96 6.75 -12.07
N SER A 169 24.68 8.06 -12.04
CA SER A 169 23.48 8.59 -11.39
C SER A 169 22.22 8.09 -12.10
N LYS A 170 21.21 7.69 -11.33
CA LYS A 170 19.90 7.35 -11.87
C LYS A 170 19.01 8.59 -11.86
N ILE A 171 18.40 8.88 -12.99
CA ILE A 171 17.52 10.03 -13.17
C ILE A 171 16.13 9.51 -13.49
N TYR A 172 15.18 9.88 -12.64
CA TYR A 172 13.76 9.61 -12.86
C TYR A 172 13.09 10.95 -13.12
N PHE A 173 12.27 11.04 -14.14
CA PHE A 173 11.44 12.21 -14.33
C PHE A 173 10.04 11.84 -14.81
N SER A 174 9.08 12.66 -14.44
CA SER A 174 7.69 12.59 -14.88
C SER A 174 7.26 13.99 -15.33
N LEU A 175 6.61 14.05 -16.47
CA LEU A 175 6.06 15.26 -17.06
C LEU A 175 4.60 15.05 -17.33
N GLN A 176 3.75 16.04 -16.98
CA GLN A 176 2.34 16.07 -17.33
C GLN A 176 2.08 17.15 -18.38
N LYS A 177 1.24 16.83 -19.37
CA LYS A 177 0.96 17.68 -20.54
C LYS A 177 -0.53 18.08 -20.61
N ASP A 178 -1.12 18.58 -19.56
CA ASP A 178 -2.55 18.96 -19.54
C ASP A 178 -2.85 20.29 -20.24
N GLY A 179 -2.23 20.53 -21.41
CA GLY A 179 -2.47 21.73 -22.24
C GLY A 179 -1.95 23.04 -21.65
N LYS A 180 -1.21 23.00 -20.54
CA LYS A 180 -0.50 24.13 -19.92
C LYS A 180 1.01 23.86 -19.88
N PRO A 181 1.86 24.87 -19.62
CA PRO A 181 3.28 24.64 -19.52
C PRO A 181 3.56 23.51 -18.53
N TYR A 182 4.31 22.51 -18.98
CA TYR A 182 4.63 21.26 -18.30
C TYR A 182 4.84 21.45 -16.80
N ASP A 183 4.04 20.76 -15.99
CA ASP A 183 4.39 20.48 -14.63
C ASP A 183 5.14 19.15 -14.61
N GLY A 184 6.20 19.06 -13.83
CA GLY A 184 7.00 17.84 -13.80
C GLY A 184 7.82 17.75 -12.53
N GLU A 185 8.17 16.51 -12.22
CA GLU A 185 9.07 16.17 -11.12
C GLU A 185 10.28 15.42 -11.70
N LYS A 186 11.45 15.69 -11.15
CA LYS A 186 12.67 14.96 -11.44
C LYS A 186 13.36 14.57 -10.15
N VAL A 187 13.80 13.33 -10.08
CA VAL A 187 14.63 12.81 -8.99
C VAL A 187 15.96 12.36 -9.56
N VAL A 188 17.04 12.78 -8.95
CA VAL A 188 18.40 12.32 -9.25
C VAL A 188 18.91 11.56 -8.06
N GLU A 189 19.23 10.29 -8.25
CA GLU A 189 19.81 9.40 -7.25
C GLU A 189 21.27 9.14 -7.61
N LYS A 190 22.16 9.36 -6.66
CA LYS A 190 23.59 9.13 -6.78
C LYS A 190 24.13 8.45 -5.53
N ARG A 191 25.06 7.52 -5.71
CA ARG A 191 25.81 6.91 -4.59
C ARG A 191 27.29 7.32 -4.67
N GLU A 192 27.81 7.86 -3.60
CA GLU A 192 29.21 8.24 -3.42
C GLU A 192 29.79 7.49 -2.19
N GLY A 193 30.42 6.34 -2.44
CA GLY A 193 30.88 5.46 -1.36
C GLY A 193 29.69 4.96 -0.51
N LYS A 194 29.73 5.29 0.77
CA LYS A 194 28.64 4.96 1.73
C LYS A 194 27.54 6.03 1.79
N THR A 195 27.59 7.05 0.95
CA THR A 195 26.60 8.12 0.95
C THR A 195 25.68 8.00 -0.27
N GLU A 196 24.39 7.88 -0.02
CA GLU A 196 23.35 8.01 -1.04
C GLU A 196 22.80 9.43 -1.01
N ILE A 197 22.70 10.02 -2.20
CA ILE A 197 22.21 11.38 -2.42
C ILE A 197 21.00 11.32 -3.32
N LEU A 198 19.87 11.85 -2.82
CA LEU A 198 18.63 11.96 -3.56
C LEU A 198 18.27 13.43 -3.71
N GLN A 199 18.19 13.93 -4.94
CA GLN A 199 17.81 15.31 -5.22
C GLN A 199 16.48 15.35 -5.97
N ASN A 200 15.53 16.10 -5.43
CA ASN A 200 14.22 16.32 -6.03
C ASN A 200 14.17 17.71 -6.68
N PHE A 201 13.54 17.77 -7.83
CA PHE A 201 13.33 19.00 -8.60
C PHE A 201 11.88 19.08 -9.06
N THR A 202 11.36 20.28 -9.18
CA THR A 202 10.08 20.58 -9.81
C THR A 202 10.30 21.43 -11.06
N LEU A 203 9.59 21.14 -12.13
CA LEU A 203 9.64 21.93 -13.34
C LEU A 203 8.79 23.21 -13.17
N LYS A 204 9.43 24.40 -13.29
CA LYS A 204 8.74 25.69 -13.20
C LYS A 204 9.15 26.56 -14.37
N LYS A 205 8.18 26.97 -15.20
CA LYS A 205 8.44 27.82 -16.38
C LYS A 205 9.55 27.28 -17.29
N GLY A 206 9.52 25.95 -17.54
CA GLY A 206 10.50 25.27 -18.39
C GLY A 206 11.88 25.07 -17.77
N ARG A 207 12.07 25.31 -16.46
CA ARG A 207 13.33 25.12 -15.77
C ARG A 207 13.18 24.20 -14.56
N TRP A 208 14.09 23.25 -14.40
CA TRP A 208 14.15 22.39 -13.22
C TRP A 208 14.67 23.18 -12.01
N MET A 209 13.81 23.35 -11.03
CA MET A 209 14.12 24.03 -9.78
C MET A 209 14.32 22.97 -8.68
N PRO A 210 15.46 22.96 -7.97
CA PRO A 210 15.64 22.04 -6.87
C PRO A 210 14.62 22.34 -5.74
N THR A 211 14.16 21.29 -5.07
CA THR A 211 13.18 21.39 -3.97
C THR A 211 13.68 20.75 -2.69
N HIS A 212 14.11 19.49 -2.77
CA HIS A 212 14.57 18.72 -1.62
C HIS A 212 15.87 18.00 -1.95
N LEU A 213 16.72 17.85 -0.95
CA LEU A 213 17.93 17.04 -0.99
C LEU A 213 17.90 16.12 0.22
N THR A 214 18.03 14.82 0.01
CA THR A 214 18.21 13.83 1.06
C THR A 214 19.60 13.22 0.94
N LYS A 215 20.33 13.18 2.04
CA LYS A 215 21.60 12.44 2.15
C LYS A 215 21.42 11.33 3.17
N ARG A 216 21.77 10.12 2.78
CA ARG A 216 21.77 8.93 3.63
C ARG A 216 23.20 8.42 3.76
N ILE A 217 23.65 8.18 4.95
CA ILE A 217 24.90 7.47 5.22
C ILE A 217 24.52 6.07 5.64
N ILE A 218 24.99 5.10 4.87
CA ILE A 218 24.72 3.67 5.08
C ILE A 218 25.97 2.98 5.64
N ASP A 219 25.76 1.95 6.43
CA ASP A 219 26.83 1.13 6.98
C ASP A 219 27.27 0.02 6.00
N GLU A 220 28.07 -0.92 6.50
CA GLU A 220 28.59 -2.04 5.72
C GLU A 220 27.51 -3.08 5.35
N ASN A 221 26.37 -3.05 6.05
CA ASN A 221 25.23 -3.91 5.83
C ASN A 221 24.09 -3.18 5.09
N ASP A 222 24.40 -2.09 4.37
CA ASP A 222 23.43 -1.22 3.65
C ASP A 222 22.30 -0.65 4.54
N ARG A 223 22.55 -0.49 5.86
CA ARG A 223 21.57 0.08 6.80
C ARG A 223 21.81 1.59 6.98
N ASN A 224 20.73 2.34 7.14
CA ASN A 224 20.83 3.77 7.40
C ASN A 224 21.42 4.05 8.79
N ASN A 225 22.59 4.67 8.89
CA ASN A 225 23.13 5.20 10.13
C ASN A 225 22.70 6.64 10.37
N PHE A 226 22.56 7.39 9.28
CA PHE A 226 22.23 8.80 9.34
C PHE A 226 21.47 9.21 8.09
N VAL A 227 20.41 9.99 8.27
CA VAL A 227 19.65 10.60 7.18
C VAL A 227 19.51 12.08 7.46
N SER A 228 19.81 12.93 6.48
CA SER A 228 19.55 14.38 6.58
C SER A 228 18.82 14.88 5.35
N THR A 229 17.85 15.75 5.57
CA THR A 229 17.06 16.41 4.54
C THR A 229 17.32 17.90 4.55
N TYR A 230 17.26 18.47 3.37
CA TYR A 230 17.47 19.89 3.12
C TYR A 230 16.39 20.40 2.17
N GLU A 231 15.98 21.62 2.36
CA GLU A 231 15.11 22.34 1.43
C GLU A 231 15.89 23.38 0.64
N TRP A 232 15.52 23.60 -0.61
CA TRP A 232 16.13 24.62 -1.42
C TRP A 232 15.56 26.00 -1.11
N SER A 233 16.38 26.91 -0.66
CA SER A 233 16.02 28.33 -0.50
C SER A 233 16.26 29.07 -1.80
N ALA A 234 15.20 29.41 -2.54
CA ALA A 234 15.28 30.20 -3.77
C ALA A 234 15.85 31.62 -3.49
N LYS A 235 15.59 32.19 -2.31
CA LYS A 235 16.09 33.49 -1.90
C LYS A 235 17.60 33.44 -1.62
N ALA A 236 18.05 32.44 -0.91
CA ALA A 236 19.48 32.28 -0.53
C ALA A 236 20.28 31.53 -1.60
N LYS A 237 19.64 30.95 -2.62
CA LYS A 237 20.22 30.10 -3.67
C LYS A 237 21.11 28.98 -3.10
N LYS A 238 20.67 28.34 -1.99
CA LYS A 238 21.41 27.29 -1.32
C LYS A 238 20.48 26.28 -0.62
N TRP A 239 21.01 25.11 -0.33
CA TRP A 239 20.35 24.10 0.49
C TRP A 239 20.37 24.54 1.97
N MET A 240 19.20 24.58 2.57
CA MET A 240 18.99 24.86 4.00
C MET A 240 18.70 23.54 4.71
N PRO A 241 19.34 23.25 5.82
CA PRO A 241 18.99 22.09 6.63
C PRO A 241 17.51 22.14 7.01
N TYR A 242 16.86 20.98 7.03
CA TYR A 242 15.44 20.85 7.40
C TYR A 242 15.30 19.87 8.57
N GLU A 243 15.61 18.60 8.33
CA GLU A 243 15.55 17.56 9.35
C GLU A 243 16.78 16.63 9.27
N LYS A 244 17.06 15.92 10.36
CA LYS A 244 17.98 14.79 10.37
C LYS A 244 17.50 13.70 11.30
N SER A 245 17.89 12.46 11.00
CA SER A 245 17.68 11.28 11.85
C SER A 245 18.98 10.51 12.02
N ILE A 246 19.22 10.05 13.24
CA ILE A 246 20.35 9.20 13.61
C ILE A 246 19.78 7.85 14.02
N TYR A 247 20.28 6.76 13.45
CA TYR A 247 19.83 5.41 13.72
C TYR A 247 20.86 4.67 14.55
N HIS A 248 20.38 3.90 15.51
CA HIS A 248 21.20 3.15 16.45
C HIS A 248 20.95 1.65 16.28
N TYR A 249 22.02 0.87 16.30
CA TYR A 249 21.96 -0.59 16.20
C TYR A 249 22.77 -1.22 17.33
N ASN A 250 22.33 -2.39 17.76
CA ASN A 250 23.07 -3.27 18.65
C ASN A 250 23.42 -4.54 17.88
N GLY A 251 24.65 -4.61 17.35
CA GLY A 251 24.98 -5.55 16.29
C GLY A 251 24.10 -5.32 15.06
N ASP A 252 23.37 -6.35 14.61
CA ASP A 252 22.47 -6.26 13.45
C ASP A 252 21.03 -5.83 13.81
N VAL A 253 20.73 -5.70 15.09
CA VAL A 253 19.39 -5.38 15.58
C VAL A 253 19.21 -3.87 15.72
N TYR A 254 18.15 -3.34 15.10
CA TYR A 254 17.76 -1.94 15.29
C TYR A 254 17.39 -1.66 16.75
N ALA A 255 18.07 -0.69 17.36
CA ALA A 255 17.92 -0.31 18.76
C ALA A 255 17.17 1.03 18.97
N GLY A 256 16.98 1.79 17.91
CA GLY A 256 16.24 3.05 17.99
C GLY A 256 16.77 4.13 17.06
N SER A 257 16.16 5.32 17.17
CA SER A 257 16.57 6.50 16.40
C SER A 257 16.28 7.79 17.13
N GLU A 258 16.97 8.86 16.72
CA GLU A 258 16.72 10.23 17.18
C GLU A 258 16.51 11.15 15.98
N GLY A 259 15.41 11.91 15.99
CA GLY A 259 15.05 12.90 14.99
C GLY A 259 15.28 14.33 15.50
N TYR A 260 15.72 15.21 14.61
CA TYR A 260 15.99 16.61 14.88
C TYR A 260 15.43 17.49 13.76
N ALA A 261 14.88 18.64 14.13
CA ALA A 261 14.49 19.68 13.18
C ALA A 261 15.48 20.86 13.23
N TRP A 262 15.67 21.52 12.09
CA TRP A 262 16.51 22.71 12.01
C TRP A 262 15.72 23.99 12.34
N ARG A 263 16.14 24.72 13.37
CA ARG A 263 15.58 26.02 13.78
C ARG A 263 16.70 27.04 14.04
N GLY A 264 17.56 27.24 13.01
CA GLY A 264 18.81 27.97 13.18
C GLY A 264 19.93 27.17 13.90
N LYS A 265 19.53 26.13 14.61
CA LYS A 265 20.35 25.07 15.19
C LYS A 265 19.55 23.77 15.19
N TRP A 266 20.21 22.63 15.36
CA TRP A 266 19.53 21.36 15.51
C TRP A 266 18.82 21.27 16.86
N VAL A 267 17.51 21.09 16.83
CA VAL A 267 16.65 20.91 18.01
C VAL A 267 16.12 19.50 17.99
N PRO A 268 16.23 18.73 19.08
CA PRO A 268 15.62 17.42 19.19
C PRO A 268 14.12 17.50 18.92
N LEU A 269 13.55 16.47 18.27
CA LEU A 269 12.13 16.40 17.91
C LEU A 269 11.50 15.11 18.43
N THR A 270 12.07 13.99 18.03
CA THR A 270 11.58 12.64 18.38
C THR A 270 12.74 11.74 18.79
N LYS A 271 12.47 10.79 19.66
CA LYS A 271 13.37 9.69 20.00
C LYS A 271 12.58 8.41 20.07
N HIS A 272 13.13 7.37 19.48
CA HIS A 272 12.57 6.02 19.51
C HIS A 272 13.61 5.08 20.09
N THR A 273 13.22 4.25 21.04
CA THR A 273 14.08 3.22 21.63
C THR A 273 13.43 1.86 21.49
N VAL A 274 14.23 0.87 21.16
CA VAL A 274 13.79 -0.53 21.01
C VAL A 274 14.60 -1.41 21.92
N PHE A 275 13.92 -2.26 22.66
CA PHE A 275 14.50 -3.26 23.53
C PHE A 275 13.82 -4.61 23.29
N THR A 276 14.60 -5.67 23.14
CA THR A 276 14.09 -7.03 23.06
C THR A 276 14.54 -7.80 24.29
N ALA A 277 13.58 -8.31 25.05
CA ALA A 277 13.85 -9.13 26.25
C ALA A 277 14.26 -10.56 25.86
N ALA A 278 14.80 -11.30 26.83
CA ALA A 278 15.26 -12.68 26.62
C ALA A 278 14.12 -13.64 26.19
N ASP A 279 12.87 -13.33 26.56
CA ASP A 279 11.69 -14.11 26.17
C ASP A 279 11.16 -13.75 24.76
N GLY A 280 11.87 -12.88 24.02
CA GLY A 280 11.49 -12.40 22.71
C GLY A 280 10.49 -11.23 22.73
N THR A 281 10.03 -10.78 23.90
CA THR A 281 9.16 -9.60 24.00
C THR A 281 9.92 -8.35 23.55
N ARG A 282 9.38 -7.66 22.55
CA ARG A 282 9.93 -6.41 22.02
C ARG A 282 9.16 -5.22 22.57
N SER A 283 9.87 -4.32 23.23
CA SER A 283 9.35 -3.06 23.76
C SER A 283 9.91 -1.91 22.96
N GLU A 284 9.03 -1.06 22.46
CA GLU A 284 9.37 0.17 21.75
C GLU A 284 8.80 1.35 22.53
N ILE A 285 9.60 2.40 22.74
CA ILE A 285 9.15 3.61 23.43
C ILE A 285 9.47 4.82 22.56
N ASN A 286 8.43 5.59 22.25
CA ASN A 286 8.50 6.86 21.58
C ASN A 286 8.56 7.99 22.61
N PHE A 287 9.45 8.95 22.35
CA PHE A 287 9.60 10.17 23.13
C PHE A 287 9.45 11.37 22.21
N VAL A 288 8.90 12.45 22.74
CA VAL A 288 8.80 13.75 22.07
C VAL A 288 9.56 14.78 22.89
N TRP A 289 10.30 15.65 22.21
CA TRP A 289 11.00 16.74 22.86
C TRP A 289 10.04 17.89 23.15
N ARG A 290 9.89 18.23 24.44
CA ARG A 290 9.03 19.33 24.92
C ARG A 290 9.72 20.04 26.07
N ASP A 291 9.68 21.36 26.07
CA ASP A 291 10.16 22.20 27.17
C ASP A 291 11.61 21.91 27.65
N GLY A 292 12.48 21.54 26.70
CA GLY A 292 13.88 21.27 26.99
C GLY A 292 14.19 19.86 27.51
N ALA A 293 13.24 18.94 27.51
CA ALA A 293 13.40 17.57 27.97
C ALA A 293 12.68 16.55 27.06
N TRP A 294 13.11 15.28 27.13
CA TRP A 294 12.42 14.16 26.54
C TRP A 294 11.22 13.75 27.38
N GLY A 295 10.02 13.92 26.85
CA GLY A 295 8.79 13.40 27.42
C GLY A 295 8.42 12.05 26.79
N ARG A 296 7.98 11.09 27.58
CA ARG A 296 7.40 9.84 27.08
C ARG A 296 6.12 10.16 26.31
N ASP A 297 5.84 9.42 25.25
CA ASP A 297 4.66 9.61 24.41
C ASP A 297 3.87 8.30 24.23
N GLU A 298 4.47 7.31 23.59
CA GLU A 298 3.84 6.01 23.31
C GLU A 298 4.79 4.87 23.66
N LYS A 299 4.22 3.77 24.14
CA LYS A 299 4.89 2.49 24.34
C LYS A 299 4.16 1.41 23.58
N ILE A 300 4.91 0.60 22.83
CA ILE A 300 4.40 -0.55 22.08
C ILE A 300 5.11 -1.78 22.62
N LEU A 301 4.32 -2.76 23.07
CA LEU A 301 4.81 -4.07 23.45
C LEU A 301 4.35 -5.07 22.41
N ARG A 302 5.31 -5.80 21.81
CA ARG A 302 5.04 -6.91 20.90
C ARG A 302 5.56 -8.19 21.49
N LYS A 303 4.71 -9.21 21.52
CA LYS A 303 5.06 -10.52 22.01
C LYS A 303 4.71 -11.57 20.96
N ILE A 304 5.67 -12.45 20.69
CA ILE A 304 5.45 -13.65 19.90
C ILE A 304 5.47 -14.82 20.86
N GLU A 305 4.43 -15.62 20.86
CA GLU A 305 4.31 -16.85 21.65
C GLU A 305 4.36 -18.05 20.70
N PRO A 306 5.56 -18.58 20.34
CA PRO A 306 5.70 -19.58 19.30
C PRO A 306 4.92 -20.87 19.58
N LYS A 307 4.82 -21.27 20.87
CA LYS A 307 4.06 -22.44 21.30
C LYS A 307 2.58 -22.36 20.92
N TYR A 308 2.02 -21.16 20.94
CA TYR A 308 0.61 -20.91 20.63
C TYR A 308 0.42 -20.27 19.26
N ARG A 309 1.51 -20.09 18.49
CA ARG A 309 1.49 -19.35 17.21
C ARG A 309 0.71 -18.06 17.29
N ARG A 310 0.94 -17.35 18.39
CA ARG A 310 0.22 -16.14 18.73
C ARG A 310 1.16 -14.95 18.70
N PHE A 311 0.76 -13.93 17.99
CA PHE A 311 1.34 -12.60 18.04
C PHE A 311 0.40 -11.66 18.79
N SER A 312 0.94 -10.82 19.66
CA SER A 312 0.16 -9.77 20.32
C SER A 312 0.91 -8.45 20.31
N GLU A 313 0.15 -7.36 20.10
CA GLU A 313 0.63 -5.99 20.21
C GLU A 313 -0.25 -5.23 21.21
N LEU A 314 0.42 -4.55 22.15
CA LEU A 314 -0.21 -3.69 23.15
C LEU A 314 0.40 -2.30 23.03
N ARG A 315 -0.44 -1.27 22.84
CA ARG A 315 -0.01 0.13 22.83
C ARG A 315 -0.56 0.88 24.03
N SER A 316 0.33 1.71 24.59
CA SER A 316 0.02 2.55 25.75
C SER A 316 0.48 3.98 25.49
N ARG A 317 -0.31 4.97 25.90
CA ARG A 317 0.06 6.37 25.94
C ARG A 317 0.54 6.78 27.32
N TRP A 318 1.48 7.71 27.36
CA TRP A 318 1.95 8.25 28.64
C TRP A 318 0.98 9.29 29.19
N ASP A 319 0.46 9.05 30.38
CA ASP A 319 -0.29 10.03 31.14
C ASP A 319 0.67 10.79 32.09
N ALA A 320 1.07 11.99 31.67
CA ALA A 320 2.02 12.80 32.43
C ALA A 320 1.46 13.27 33.79
N ALA A 321 0.13 13.44 33.91
CA ALA A 321 -0.52 13.86 35.15
C ALA A 321 -0.48 12.77 36.21
N LYS A 322 -0.60 11.51 35.80
CA LYS A 322 -0.59 10.33 36.69
C LYS A 322 0.77 9.64 36.75
N ASN A 323 1.73 10.04 35.87
CA ASN A 323 3.04 9.40 35.74
C ASN A 323 2.95 7.89 35.47
N GLU A 324 2.02 7.48 34.59
CA GLU A 324 1.74 6.09 34.27
C GLU A 324 1.50 5.86 32.78
N TRP A 325 1.66 4.60 32.33
CA TRP A 325 1.27 4.17 31.00
C TRP A 325 -0.20 3.73 31.00
N ARG A 326 -1.01 4.32 30.11
CA ARG A 326 -2.41 3.93 29.88
C ARG A 326 -2.54 3.15 28.58
N GLU A 327 -2.97 1.91 28.70
CA GLU A 327 -3.26 1.07 27.54
C GLU A 327 -4.48 1.61 26.79
N TYR A 328 -4.39 1.67 25.46
CA TYR A 328 -5.48 2.16 24.62
C TYR A 328 -5.76 1.28 23.39
N TYR A 329 -4.85 0.37 23.02
CA TYR A 329 -4.96 -0.49 21.85
C TYR A 329 -4.37 -1.86 22.15
N LYS A 330 -5.10 -2.92 21.75
CA LYS A 330 -4.61 -4.31 21.75
C LYS A 330 -4.93 -4.94 20.42
N ASN A 331 -3.97 -5.70 19.87
CA ASN A 331 -4.16 -6.54 18.71
C ASN A 331 -3.64 -7.94 19.02
N VAL A 332 -4.38 -8.95 18.57
CA VAL A 332 -4.01 -10.35 18.71
C VAL A 332 -4.21 -11.03 17.37
N HIS A 333 -3.25 -11.81 16.97
CA HIS A 333 -3.28 -12.67 15.80
C HIS A 333 -2.88 -14.08 16.23
N GLU A 334 -3.69 -15.06 15.88
CA GLU A 334 -3.46 -16.48 16.19
C GLU A 334 -3.47 -17.27 14.88
N GLU A 335 -2.60 -18.29 14.79
CA GLU A 335 -2.44 -19.13 13.61
C GLU A 335 -2.64 -20.60 13.93
N THR A 336 -3.00 -21.38 12.91
CA THR A 336 -3.00 -22.86 12.98
C THR A 336 -1.55 -23.38 13.03
N GLU A 337 -1.39 -24.70 13.21
CA GLU A 337 -0.06 -25.33 13.17
C GLU A 337 0.66 -25.15 11.83
N GLU A 338 -0.09 -25.01 10.74
CA GLU A 338 0.43 -24.77 9.40
C GLU A 338 0.70 -23.29 9.09
N GLY A 339 0.51 -22.38 10.06
CA GLY A 339 0.76 -20.93 9.90
C GLY A 339 -0.36 -20.18 9.18
N ARG A 340 -1.59 -20.71 9.19
CA ARG A 340 -2.76 -20.04 8.61
C ARG A 340 -3.45 -19.20 9.68
N PRO A 341 -4.02 -18.01 9.35
CA PRO A 341 -4.79 -17.21 10.29
C PRO A 341 -5.93 -18.03 10.93
N LEU A 342 -6.02 -18.05 12.23
CA LEU A 342 -7.12 -18.68 12.97
C LEU A 342 -8.07 -17.63 13.55
N ARG A 343 -7.47 -16.60 14.14
CA ARG A 343 -8.19 -15.50 14.75
C ARG A 343 -7.37 -14.22 14.66
N GLU A 344 -8.06 -13.13 14.37
CA GLU A 344 -7.53 -11.78 14.46
C GLU A 344 -8.48 -10.92 15.28
N GLN A 345 -7.96 -10.13 16.20
CA GLN A 345 -8.80 -9.26 17.03
C GLN A 345 -8.07 -7.96 17.34
N THR A 346 -8.78 -6.85 17.16
CA THR A 346 -8.35 -5.51 17.60
C THR A 346 -9.35 -4.94 18.56
N VAL A 347 -8.89 -4.49 19.72
CA VAL A 347 -9.69 -3.81 20.74
C VAL A 347 -9.11 -2.44 21.07
N LEU A 348 -9.98 -1.46 21.24
CA LEU A 348 -9.64 -0.11 21.64
C LEU A 348 -10.24 0.21 23.01
N TRP A 349 -9.50 0.96 23.82
CA TRP A 349 -10.03 1.56 25.04
C TRP A 349 -10.85 2.79 24.66
N ARG A 350 -12.10 2.84 25.14
CA ARG A 350 -12.99 3.98 24.96
C ARG A 350 -13.06 4.80 26.26
N GLU A 351 -12.58 6.02 26.20
CA GLU A 351 -12.56 6.91 27.37
C GLU A 351 -13.98 7.25 27.85
N GLU A 352 -14.94 7.40 26.93
CA GLU A 352 -16.32 7.77 27.25
C GLU A 352 -17.03 6.67 28.05
N SER A 353 -16.81 5.42 27.71
CA SER A 353 -17.46 4.25 28.34
C SER A 353 -16.57 3.55 29.38
N GLN A 354 -15.30 3.96 29.52
CA GLN A 354 -14.28 3.38 30.41
C GLN A 354 -14.20 1.84 30.25
N ARG A 355 -14.23 1.37 28.99
CA ARG A 355 -14.16 -0.08 28.67
C ARG A 355 -13.39 -0.35 27.38
N TRP A 356 -12.91 -1.56 27.26
CA TRP A 356 -12.38 -2.10 26.02
C TRP A 356 -13.52 -2.45 25.07
N GLU A 357 -13.41 -2.04 23.83
CA GLU A 357 -14.37 -2.30 22.76
C GLU A 357 -13.68 -3.02 21.61
N VAL A 358 -14.27 -4.13 21.16
CA VAL A 358 -13.82 -4.85 19.97
C VAL A 358 -14.23 -4.01 18.75
N VAL A 359 -13.26 -3.55 17.99
CA VAL A 359 -13.47 -2.76 16.76
C VAL A 359 -13.29 -3.60 15.51
N PHE A 360 -12.54 -4.67 15.61
CA PHE A 360 -12.32 -5.62 14.54
C PHE A 360 -12.09 -7.01 15.11
N GLU A 361 -12.75 -8.00 14.51
CA GLU A 361 -12.56 -9.42 14.84
C GLU A 361 -12.81 -10.26 13.61
N ASN A 362 -11.95 -11.27 13.38
CA ASN A 362 -12.12 -12.31 12.38
C ASN A 362 -11.80 -13.67 12.99
N GLU A 363 -12.59 -14.68 12.63
CA GLU A 363 -12.33 -16.09 12.91
C GLU A 363 -12.44 -16.88 11.61
N PHE A 364 -11.43 -17.72 11.34
CA PHE A 364 -11.33 -18.48 10.11
C PHE A 364 -11.54 -19.96 10.36
N SER A 365 -12.23 -20.63 9.45
CA SER A 365 -12.39 -22.09 9.43
C SER A 365 -11.90 -22.62 8.10
N TYR A 366 -11.29 -23.82 8.12
CA TYR A 366 -10.63 -24.43 6.98
C TYR A 366 -11.19 -25.81 6.68
N ASP A 367 -11.16 -26.21 5.41
CA ASP A 367 -11.38 -27.58 5.00
C ASP A 367 -10.11 -28.44 5.23
N VAL A 368 -10.20 -29.73 4.95
CA VAL A 368 -9.07 -30.68 5.09
C VAL A 368 -7.91 -30.40 4.12
N ARG A 369 -8.15 -29.63 3.06
CA ARG A 369 -7.12 -29.18 2.10
C ARG A 369 -6.49 -27.85 2.51
N GLY A 370 -7.08 -27.20 3.51
CA GLY A 370 -6.61 -25.92 4.03
C GLY A 370 -7.16 -24.70 3.32
N ASN A 371 -8.23 -24.83 2.56
CA ASN A 371 -8.95 -23.71 2.02
C ASN A 371 -9.83 -23.08 3.10
N VAL A 372 -9.92 -21.75 3.12
CA VAL A 372 -10.85 -21.04 4.03
C VAL A 372 -12.27 -21.32 3.57
N ILE A 373 -13.05 -22.09 4.36
CA ILE A 373 -14.47 -22.34 4.06
C ILE A 373 -15.40 -21.32 4.72
N LYS A 374 -14.89 -20.62 5.73
CA LYS A 374 -15.67 -19.63 6.47
C LYS A 374 -14.76 -18.59 7.11
N ASN A 375 -15.17 -17.34 7.01
CA ASN A 375 -14.62 -16.22 7.78
C ASN A 375 -15.77 -15.47 8.42
N ARG A 376 -15.83 -15.47 9.75
CA ARG A 376 -16.83 -14.74 10.52
C ARG A 376 -16.16 -13.65 11.34
N GLY A 377 -16.71 -12.45 11.29
CA GLY A 377 -16.11 -11.34 11.99
C GLY A 377 -17.06 -10.21 12.33
N ALA A 378 -16.46 -9.17 12.88
CA ALA A 378 -17.11 -7.90 13.13
C ALA A 378 -16.14 -6.76 12.84
N SER A 379 -16.65 -5.67 12.27
CA SER A 379 -15.92 -4.43 12.06
C SER A 379 -16.82 -3.25 12.37
N ASP A 380 -16.35 -2.35 13.26
CA ASP A 380 -17.11 -1.17 13.71
C ASP A 380 -18.54 -1.48 14.16
N GLY A 381 -18.70 -2.58 14.91
CA GLY A 381 -19.97 -3.05 15.45
C GLY A 381 -20.89 -3.77 14.45
N LYS A 382 -20.50 -3.88 13.19
CA LYS A 382 -21.24 -4.64 12.16
C LYS A 382 -20.67 -6.03 12.04
N GLN A 383 -21.51 -7.03 12.22
CA GLN A 383 -21.12 -8.43 12.07
C GLN A 383 -21.28 -8.88 10.62
N TYR A 384 -20.42 -9.79 10.17
CA TYR A 384 -20.48 -10.42 8.87
C TYR A 384 -19.98 -11.85 8.90
N GLU A 385 -20.38 -12.63 7.91
CA GLU A 385 -19.91 -14.00 7.70
C GLU A 385 -19.74 -14.23 6.19
N TYR A 386 -18.50 -14.57 5.78
CA TYR A 386 -18.23 -15.05 4.44
C TYR A 386 -18.20 -16.57 4.45
N ILE A 387 -18.87 -17.19 3.47
CA ILE A 387 -18.85 -18.64 3.21
C ILE A 387 -18.25 -18.83 1.83
N TYR A 388 -17.33 -19.79 1.71
CA TYR A 388 -16.58 -20.05 0.50
C TYR A 388 -16.82 -21.50 0.06
N ASP A 389 -17.11 -21.70 -1.24
CA ASP A 389 -17.22 -23.01 -1.85
C ASP A 389 -16.12 -23.18 -2.89
N TYR A 390 -15.60 -24.41 -2.99
CA TYR A 390 -14.50 -24.76 -3.88
C TYR A 390 -14.86 -25.94 -4.77
N ASP A 391 -14.31 -25.97 -6.00
CA ASP A 391 -14.35 -27.13 -6.86
C ASP A 391 -13.30 -28.19 -6.45
N GLU A 392 -13.26 -29.30 -7.19
CA GLU A 392 -12.32 -30.38 -6.94
C GLU A 392 -10.85 -29.95 -7.15
N ALA A 393 -10.59 -28.99 -8.02
CA ALA A 393 -9.27 -28.42 -8.27
C ALA A 393 -8.85 -27.36 -7.22
N GLY A 394 -9.71 -27.06 -6.24
CA GLY A 394 -9.41 -26.03 -5.21
C GLY A 394 -9.65 -24.60 -5.64
N ASN A 395 -10.36 -24.38 -6.75
CA ASN A 395 -10.75 -23.03 -7.15
C ASN A 395 -11.98 -22.56 -6.37
N ASN A 396 -11.96 -21.35 -5.86
CA ASN A 396 -13.10 -20.75 -5.14
C ASN A 396 -14.21 -20.38 -6.13
N ILE A 397 -15.26 -21.21 -6.23
CA ILE A 397 -16.36 -21.04 -7.18
C ILE A 397 -17.49 -20.15 -6.66
N SER A 398 -17.58 -19.95 -5.34
CA SER A 398 -18.64 -19.16 -4.73
C SER A 398 -18.17 -18.48 -3.44
N ILE A 399 -18.58 -17.22 -3.27
CA ILE A 399 -18.40 -16.46 -2.03
C ILE A 399 -19.77 -15.88 -1.67
N ILE A 400 -20.25 -16.19 -0.47
CA ILE A 400 -21.52 -15.71 0.06
C ILE A 400 -21.22 -14.83 1.27
N LEU A 401 -21.67 -13.57 1.23
CA LEU A 401 -21.69 -12.67 2.38
C LEU A 401 -23.04 -12.77 3.07
N ARG A 402 -23.00 -12.99 4.36
CA ARG A 402 -24.16 -12.94 5.26
C ARG A 402 -23.98 -11.85 6.30
N GLU A 403 -25.06 -11.18 6.62
CA GLU A 403 -25.14 -10.19 7.68
C GLU A 403 -26.37 -10.47 8.57
N PRO A 404 -26.32 -10.17 9.86
CA PRO A 404 -27.48 -10.33 10.73
C PRO A 404 -28.49 -9.20 10.51
N ASP A 405 -29.77 -9.51 10.56
CA ASP A 405 -30.84 -8.53 10.63
C ASP A 405 -30.97 -7.94 12.06
N GLU A 406 -31.94 -7.06 12.27
CA GLU A 406 -32.22 -6.41 13.57
C GLU A 406 -32.54 -7.41 14.69
N ASN A 407 -32.99 -8.62 14.32
CA ASN A 407 -33.30 -9.71 15.26
C ASN A 407 -32.11 -10.67 15.46
N GLY A 408 -30.96 -10.39 14.84
CA GLY A 408 -29.76 -11.24 14.89
C GLY A 408 -29.81 -12.48 13.99
N LYS A 409 -30.79 -12.60 13.10
CA LYS A 409 -30.90 -13.72 12.15
C LYS A 409 -30.02 -13.43 10.92
N TRP A 410 -29.13 -14.36 10.62
CA TRP A 410 -28.23 -14.27 9.48
C TRP A 410 -28.93 -14.49 8.15
N HIS A 411 -28.73 -13.61 7.17
CA HIS A 411 -29.26 -13.73 5.82
C HIS A 411 -28.19 -13.30 4.80
N GLU A 412 -28.27 -13.87 3.60
CA GLU A 412 -27.38 -13.50 2.50
C GLU A 412 -27.69 -12.07 2.05
N THR A 413 -26.65 -11.25 1.93
CA THR A 413 -26.74 -9.89 1.39
C THR A 413 -26.02 -9.76 0.06
N GLN A 414 -25.01 -10.61 -0.18
CA GLN A 414 -24.21 -10.60 -1.40
C GLN A 414 -23.78 -12.02 -1.76
N ARG A 415 -23.70 -12.27 -3.08
CA ARG A 415 -23.14 -13.52 -3.63
C ARG A 415 -22.20 -13.21 -4.77
N THR A 416 -21.04 -13.86 -4.80
CA THR A 416 -20.10 -13.86 -5.92
C THR A 416 -20.01 -15.27 -6.48
N GLN A 417 -20.04 -15.40 -7.81
CA GLN A 417 -19.86 -16.65 -8.51
C GLN A 417 -18.70 -16.52 -9.48
N ASN A 418 -17.76 -17.45 -9.42
CA ASN A 418 -16.56 -17.48 -10.23
C ASN A 418 -16.55 -18.67 -11.17
N VAL A 419 -16.05 -18.45 -12.37
CA VAL A 419 -15.77 -19.48 -13.37
C VAL A 419 -14.28 -19.41 -13.70
N PHE A 420 -13.64 -20.55 -13.78
CA PHE A 420 -12.21 -20.65 -14.03
C PHE A 420 -11.92 -21.18 -15.43
N GLU A 421 -10.82 -20.76 -16.02
CA GLU A 421 -10.35 -21.23 -17.31
C GLU A 421 -9.58 -22.54 -17.10
N GLN A 422 -10.15 -23.66 -17.55
CA GLN A 422 -9.53 -24.96 -17.39
C GLN A 422 -8.24 -25.06 -18.21
N GLY A 423 -7.20 -25.60 -17.61
CA GLY A 423 -5.90 -25.79 -18.27
C GLY A 423 -4.99 -24.56 -18.25
N ILE A 424 -5.42 -23.44 -17.68
CA ILE A 424 -4.57 -22.29 -17.44
C ILE A 424 -4.38 -22.12 -15.93
N LEU A 425 -3.17 -22.38 -15.45
CA LEU A 425 -2.84 -22.22 -14.03
C LEU A 425 -2.67 -20.75 -13.69
N ALA A 426 -3.23 -20.33 -12.56
CA ALA A 426 -3.18 -18.94 -12.15
C ALA A 426 -1.75 -18.40 -11.99
N HIS A 427 -0.81 -19.24 -11.54
CA HIS A 427 0.60 -18.85 -11.37
C HIS A 427 1.36 -18.71 -12.69
N ASP A 428 0.86 -19.31 -13.79
CA ASP A 428 1.47 -19.20 -15.12
C ASP A 428 1.04 -17.92 -15.86
N VAL A 429 -0.02 -17.24 -15.38
CA VAL A 429 -0.50 -16.00 -15.97
C VAL A 429 0.36 -14.83 -15.51
N LEU A 430 0.98 -14.18 -16.48
CA LEU A 430 1.69 -12.92 -16.25
C LEU A 430 0.69 -11.74 -16.23
N ASP A 431 0.98 -10.77 -15.37
CA ASP A 431 0.15 -9.57 -15.19
C ASP A 431 -1.32 -9.91 -14.93
N ARG A 432 -1.60 -10.59 -13.83
CA ARG A 432 -2.95 -11.03 -13.43
C ARG A 432 -3.97 -9.88 -13.38
N GLY A 433 -3.49 -8.64 -13.31
CA GLY A 433 -4.28 -7.43 -13.44
C GLY A 433 -5.51 -7.44 -12.55
N PHE A 434 -6.53 -6.76 -13.00
CA PHE A 434 -7.77 -6.43 -12.31
C PHE A 434 -8.65 -7.61 -11.84
N ILE A 435 -8.44 -8.84 -12.33
CA ILE A 435 -9.29 -9.99 -11.99
C ILE A 435 -8.74 -10.81 -10.82
N GLY A 436 -7.40 -10.78 -10.60
CA GLY A 436 -6.75 -11.77 -9.72
C GLY A 436 -6.65 -11.41 -8.24
N ASP A 437 -6.61 -10.13 -7.90
CA ASP A 437 -6.10 -9.72 -6.59
C ASP A 437 -7.16 -9.73 -5.47
N TYR A 438 -8.46 -9.82 -5.78
CA TYR A 438 -9.51 -9.64 -4.78
C TYR A 438 -10.52 -10.77 -4.64
N ILE A 439 -10.61 -11.72 -5.58
CA ILE A 439 -11.82 -12.52 -5.66
C ILE A 439 -11.61 -13.99 -5.35
N ALA A 440 -10.51 -14.61 -5.70
CA ALA A 440 -10.40 -16.03 -5.43
C ALA A 440 -8.97 -16.54 -5.47
N ALA A 441 -8.59 -17.21 -4.40
CA ALA A 441 -7.51 -18.17 -4.46
C ALA A 441 -8.01 -19.39 -5.27
N GLY A 442 -7.24 -19.80 -6.26
CA GLY A 442 -7.54 -21.00 -7.07
C GLY A 442 -6.29 -21.44 -7.81
N GLU A 443 -6.22 -22.70 -8.20
CA GLU A 443 -5.13 -23.20 -9.02
C GLU A 443 -5.22 -22.67 -10.46
N ASN A 444 -6.44 -22.42 -10.96
CA ASN A 444 -6.69 -21.97 -12.32
C ASN A 444 -6.92 -20.46 -12.41
N ALA A 445 -6.69 -19.90 -13.59
CA ALA A 445 -7.00 -18.51 -13.90
C ALA A 445 -8.52 -18.26 -13.94
N ILE A 446 -8.97 -17.11 -13.41
CA ILE A 446 -10.39 -16.75 -13.41
C ILE A 446 -10.82 -16.30 -14.80
N LYS A 447 -11.78 -17.03 -15.39
CA LYS A 447 -12.44 -16.68 -16.65
C LYS A 447 -13.47 -15.57 -16.47
N SER A 448 -14.32 -15.72 -15.46
CA SER A 448 -15.32 -14.70 -15.13
C SER A 448 -15.72 -14.73 -13.66
N SER A 449 -16.20 -13.58 -13.20
CA SER A 449 -16.79 -13.41 -11.88
C SER A 449 -18.06 -12.57 -11.98
N LYS A 450 -19.13 -13.00 -11.29
CA LYS A 450 -20.41 -12.30 -11.22
C LYS A 450 -20.77 -12.02 -9.77
N GLN A 451 -21.06 -10.78 -9.46
CA GLN A 451 -21.46 -10.36 -8.13
C GLN A 451 -22.94 -9.94 -8.12
N TYR A 452 -23.68 -10.44 -7.16
CA TYR A 452 -25.09 -10.18 -6.96
C TYR A 452 -25.31 -9.57 -5.57
N PHE A 453 -26.20 -8.57 -5.49
CA PHE A 453 -26.68 -8.03 -4.22
C PHE A 453 -28.16 -8.35 -4.02
N LEU A 454 -28.54 -8.61 -2.79
CA LEU A 454 -29.93 -8.73 -2.40
C LEU A 454 -30.59 -7.34 -2.45
N LYS A 455 -31.63 -7.20 -3.27
CA LYS A 455 -32.42 -5.99 -3.40
C LYS A 455 -33.90 -6.36 -3.59
N ASP A 456 -34.76 -5.81 -2.75
CA ASP A 456 -36.21 -6.07 -2.79
C ASP A 456 -36.56 -7.57 -2.70
N GLY A 457 -35.80 -8.35 -1.90
CA GLY A 457 -35.98 -9.79 -1.72
C GLY A 457 -35.41 -10.69 -2.82
N GLU A 458 -34.79 -10.12 -3.87
CA GLU A 458 -34.19 -10.85 -4.99
C GLU A 458 -32.72 -10.53 -5.18
N PHE A 459 -31.93 -11.52 -5.62
CA PHE A 459 -30.53 -11.30 -6.00
C PHE A 459 -30.46 -10.67 -7.39
N LYS A 460 -30.01 -9.41 -7.44
CA LYS A 460 -29.81 -8.66 -8.69
C LYS A 460 -28.35 -8.60 -9.03
N LEU A 461 -28.00 -8.92 -10.28
CA LEU A 461 -26.64 -8.83 -10.78
C LEU A 461 -26.17 -7.37 -10.72
N ASN A 462 -25.12 -7.13 -9.97
CA ASN A 462 -24.50 -5.82 -9.82
C ASN A 462 -23.29 -5.66 -10.75
N GLU A 463 -22.45 -6.68 -10.81
CA GLU A 463 -21.14 -6.61 -11.46
C GLU A 463 -20.80 -7.89 -12.20
N THR A 464 -20.16 -7.75 -13.35
CA THR A 464 -19.53 -8.84 -14.09
C THR A 464 -18.10 -8.47 -14.44
N ARG A 465 -17.18 -9.39 -14.24
CA ARG A 465 -15.78 -9.30 -14.68
C ARG A 465 -15.45 -10.49 -15.55
N GLU A 466 -14.72 -10.27 -16.63
CA GLU A 466 -14.30 -11.32 -17.55
C GLU A 466 -12.86 -11.12 -17.96
N GLY A 467 -12.11 -12.23 -18.12
CA GLY A 467 -10.73 -12.25 -18.61
C GLY A 467 -10.60 -13.10 -19.86
N VAL A 468 -9.76 -12.64 -20.78
CA VAL A 468 -9.36 -13.38 -21.98
C VAL A 468 -7.86 -13.60 -21.89
N TYR A 469 -7.47 -14.86 -21.96
CA TYR A 469 -6.09 -15.31 -21.85
C TYR A 469 -5.59 -15.83 -23.20
N GLY A 470 -4.31 -15.65 -23.47
CA GLY A 470 -3.67 -16.15 -24.68
C GLY A 470 -2.15 -16.20 -24.54
N LYS A 471 -1.46 -16.70 -25.54
CA LYS A 471 -0.01 -16.66 -25.58
C LYS A 471 0.47 -15.21 -25.53
N CYS A 472 1.58 -14.98 -24.82
CA CYS A 472 2.24 -13.67 -24.76
C CYS A 472 2.98 -13.41 -26.07
N GLU A 473 2.26 -13.24 -27.16
CA GLU A 473 2.83 -12.94 -28.49
C GLU A 473 2.59 -11.47 -28.84
N PRO A 474 3.51 -10.82 -29.59
CA PRO A 474 3.25 -9.49 -30.14
C PRO A 474 2.08 -9.60 -31.16
N GLN A 475 1.06 -8.80 -30.96
CA GLN A 475 -0.04 -8.63 -31.93
C GLN A 475 0.33 -7.63 -33.00
#